data_a660a14dfa7f274f90524acf1d88d323
#
_entry.id   a660a14dfa7f274f90524acf1d88d323
#
_cell.length_a   1.000
_cell.length_b   1.000
_cell.length_c   1.000
_cell.angle_alpha   90.00
_cell.angle_beta   90.00
_cell.angle_gamma   90.00
#
_symmetry.space_group_name_H-M   'P 1'
#
loop_
_entity.id
_entity.type
_entity.pdbx_description
1 polymer ?
#
loop_
_entity_poly.entity_id
_entity_poly.type
_entity_poly.pdbx_seq_one_letter_code
_entity_poly.pdbx_strand_id
1 'polypeptide(L)'
;MDRNDQTVLLLLLSAILLLIAQIFENSLLFAISFPVLMFSWMWLGALKKGKVRGLAKYSLLGVLAIWLIGFIAMERMDHSSFGKFFGGLPLGTAIMMYVAWFLPFLVGTVAYSIRFEKDYITMEDLEEFSKATDVKMEDLIEIENVKG
;
A
#
# COMPACT_ATOMS: atom_id res chain seq x y z
N MET A 1 20.45 -10.16 -9.30
CA MET A 1 19.71 -9.60 -8.15
C MET A 1 18.23 -9.74 -8.45
N ASP A 2 17.56 -10.57 -7.70
CA ASP A 2 16.13 -10.85 -7.90
C ASP A 2 15.28 -9.63 -7.53
N ARG A 3 14.04 -9.57 -8.05
CA ARG A 3 13.14 -8.45 -7.74
C ARG A 3 12.82 -8.34 -6.24
N ASN A 4 12.80 -9.46 -5.55
CA ASN A 4 12.63 -9.49 -4.10
C ASN A 4 13.81 -8.78 -3.41
N ASP A 5 15.05 -9.07 -3.83
CA ASP A 5 16.25 -8.45 -3.28
C ASP A 5 16.26 -6.93 -3.52
N GLN A 6 15.83 -6.50 -4.72
CA GLN A 6 15.72 -5.07 -5.04
C GLN A 6 14.72 -4.36 -4.12
N THR A 7 13.58 -5.01 -3.84
CA THR A 7 12.55 -4.44 -2.95
C THR A 7 13.02 -4.40 -1.51
N VAL A 8 13.73 -5.43 -1.05
CA VAL A 8 14.33 -5.47 0.29
C VAL A 8 15.41 -4.39 0.42
N LEU A 9 16.23 -4.20 -0.61
CA LEU A 9 17.22 -3.11 -0.63
C LEU A 9 16.56 -1.73 -0.58
N LEU A 10 15.48 -1.52 -1.36
CA LEU A 10 14.72 -0.26 -1.31
C LEU A 10 14.14 -0.02 0.09
N LEU A 11 13.61 -1.06 0.72
CA LEU A 11 13.09 -1.00 2.09
C LEU A 11 14.19 -0.63 3.09
N LEU A 12 15.35 -1.25 2.99
CA LEU A 12 16.49 -0.94 3.85
C LEU A 12 16.97 0.51 3.64
N LEU A 13 17.13 0.95 2.40
CA LEU A 13 17.54 2.33 2.08
C LEU A 13 16.53 3.34 2.59
N SER A 14 15.24 3.11 2.40
CA SER A 14 14.19 4.01 2.91
C SER A 14 14.16 4.06 4.44
N ALA A 15 14.43 2.94 5.13
CA ALA A 15 14.55 2.91 6.58
C ALA A 15 15.76 3.72 7.08
N ILE A 16 16.91 3.59 6.43
CA ILE A 16 18.11 4.37 6.75
C ILE A 16 17.84 5.87 6.51
N LEU A 17 17.24 6.25 5.37
CA LEU A 17 16.88 7.62 5.08
C LEU A 17 15.90 8.20 6.10
N LEU A 18 14.94 7.40 6.57
CA LEU A 18 14.01 7.80 7.61
C LEU A 18 14.73 8.11 8.94
N LEU A 19 15.68 7.26 9.34
CA LEU A 19 16.49 7.51 10.53
C LEU A 19 17.35 8.77 10.38
N ILE A 20 17.97 8.96 9.22
CA ILE A 20 18.73 10.18 8.90
C ILE A 20 17.83 11.41 8.99
N ALA A 21 16.62 11.34 8.43
CA ALA A 21 15.64 12.42 8.47
C ALA A 21 15.30 12.84 9.91
N GLN A 22 15.15 11.85 10.81
CA GLN A 22 14.87 12.10 12.23
C GLN A 22 16.08 12.71 12.97
N ILE A 23 17.29 12.18 12.73
CA ILE A 23 18.51 12.68 13.40
C ILE A 23 18.80 14.14 12.99
N PHE A 24 18.59 14.47 11.72
CA PHE A 24 18.84 15.81 11.18
C PHE A 24 17.60 16.73 11.22
N GLU A 25 16.51 16.31 11.85
CA GLU A 25 15.25 17.05 11.94
C GLU A 25 14.73 17.55 10.58
N ASN A 26 14.97 16.78 9.51
CA ASN A 26 14.61 17.17 8.15
C ASN A 26 13.21 16.66 7.82
N SER A 27 12.20 17.54 7.96
CA SER A 27 10.79 17.21 7.73
C SER A 27 10.47 16.80 6.29
N LEU A 28 11.12 17.41 5.29
CA LEU A 28 10.92 17.06 3.88
C LEU A 28 11.47 15.66 3.58
N LEU A 29 12.65 15.33 4.10
CA LEU A 29 13.25 14.02 3.93
C LEU A 29 12.37 12.95 4.62
N PHE A 30 11.83 13.25 5.79
CA PHE A 30 10.87 12.40 6.49
C PHE A 30 9.60 12.19 5.65
N ALA A 31 9.01 13.27 5.12
CA ALA A 31 7.79 13.26 4.31
C ALA A 31 7.91 12.40 3.04
N ILE A 32 9.11 12.20 2.52
CA ILE A 32 9.38 11.34 1.37
C ILE A 32 9.73 9.91 1.81
N SER A 33 10.62 9.76 2.78
CA SER A 33 11.16 8.45 3.19
C SER A 33 10.10 7.56 3.81
N PHE A 34 9.18 8.11 4.61
CA PHE A 34 8.14 7.36 5.30
C PHE A 34 7.15 6.69 4.31
N PRO A 35 6.54 7.42 3.34
CA PRO A 35 5.69 6.79 2.32
C PRO A 35 6.42 5.73 1.49
N VAL A 36 7.68 5.97 1.14
CA VAL A 36 8.47 5.00 0.35
C VAL A 36 8.74 3.73 1.16
N LEU A 37 9.02 3.84 2.45
CA LEU A 37 9.20 2.69 3.35
C LEU A 37 7.90 1.86 3.42
N MET A 38 6.77 2.50 3.68
CA MET A 38 5.46 1.83 3.76
C MET A 38 5.08 1.17 2.43
N PHE A 39 5.32 1.86 1.32
CA PHE A 39 5.11 1.32 -0.02
C PHE A 39 6.00 0.09 -0.28
N SER A 40 7.27 0.14 0.08
CA SER A 40 8.21 -0.98 -0.11
C SER A 40 7.76 -2.23 0.64
N TRP A 41 7.23 -2.04 1.84
CA TRP A 41 6.67 -3.11 2.68
C TRP A 41 5.43 -3.74 2.03
N MET A 42 4.48 -2.91 1.58
CA MET A 42 3.27 -3.38 0.87
C MET A 42 3.62 -4.04 -0.46
N TRP A 43 4.58 -3.47 -1.19
CA TRP A 43 5.03 -4.02 -2.47
C TRP A 43 5.67 -5.39 -2.29
N LEU A 44 6.52 -5.56 -1.26
CA LEU A 44 7.13 -6.85 -0.93
C LEU A 44 6.06 -7.91 -0.62
N GLY A 45 5.03 -7.55 0.14
CA GLY A 45 3.91 -8.45 0.44
C GLY A 45 3.05 -8.81 -0.78
N ALA A 46 2.97 -7.93 -1.78
CA ALA A 46 2.23 -8.17 -3.01
C ALA A 46 3.03 -8.92 -4.11
N LEU A 47 4.34 -9.16 -3.89
CA LEU A 47 5.18 -9.88 -4.83
C LEU A 47 4.83 -11.38 -4.84
N LYS A 48 4.29 -11.87 -5.96
CA LYS A 48 4.15 -13.31 -6.24
C LYS A 48 5.12 -13.69 -7.37
N LYS A 49 6.02 -14.65 -7.11
CA LYS A 49 7.05 -15.10 -8.09
C LYS A 49 7.79 -13.91 -8.76
N GLY A 50 8.17 -12.90 -7.97
CA GLY A 50 8.91 -11.73 -8.43
C GLY A 50 8.11 -10.70 -9.24
N LYS A 51 6.77 -10.78 -9.27
CA LYS A 51 5.91 -9.83 -9.99
C LYS A 51 4.70 -9.44 -9.15
N VAL A 52 4.35 -8.16 -9.15
CA VAL A 52 3.03 -7.68 -8.71
C VAL A 52 2.12 -7.68 -9.94
N ARG A 53 1.00 -8.37 -9.88
CA ARG A 53 0.10 -8.58 -11.01
C ARG A 53 -1.10 -7.63 -10.97
N GLY A 54 -1.65 -7.38 -12.15
CA GLY A 54 -2.95 -6.78 -12.36
C GLY A 54 -3.16 -5.41 -11.76
N LEU A 55 -4.34 -5.22 -11.19
CA LEU A 55 -4.78 -3.95 -10.60
C LEU A 55 -4.03 -3.63 -9.30
N ALA A 56 -3.53 -4.64 -8.58
CA ALA A 56 -2.77 -4.47 -7.35
C ALA A 56 -1.54 -3.56 -7.55
N LYS A 57 -0.84 -3.68 -8.68
CA LYS A 57 0.28 -2.80 -9.04
C LYS A 57 -0.13 -1.33 -9.11
N TYR A 58 -1.23 -1.04 -9.81
CA TYR A 58 -1.71 0.34 -9.99
C TYR A 58 -2.29 0.91 -8.69
N SER A 59 -2.99 0.09 -7.92
CA SER A 59 -3.50 0.45 -6.61
C SER A 59 -2.37 0.84 -5.65
N LEU A 60 -1.31 0.05 -5.56
CA LEU A 60 -0.14 0.34 -4.72
C LEU A 60 0.58 1.63 -5.16
N LEU A 61 0.77 1.83 -6.48
CA LEU A 61 1.34 3.06 -7.00
C LEU A 61 0.45 4.28 -6.73
N GLY A 62 -0.88 4.12 -6.82
CA GLY A 62 -1.84 5.14 -6.46
C GLY A 62 -1.76 5.53 -4.98
N VAL A 63 -1.68 4.54 -4.09
CA VAL A 63 -1.49 4.75 -2.65
C VAL A 63 -0.18 5.50 -2.36
N LEU A 64 0.92 5.12 -3.01
CA LEU A 64 2.19 5.83 -2.88
C LEU A 64 2.08 7.29 -3.31
N ALA A 65 1.44 7.56 -4.46
CA ALA A 65 1.26 8.92 -4.96
C ALA A 65 0.41 9.76 -3.98
N ILE A 66 -0.69 9.21 -3.46
CA ILE A 66 -1.54 9.87 -2.47
C ILE A 66 -0.75 10.22 -1.20
N TRP A 67 0.04 9.27 -0.69
CA TRP A 67 0.86 9.50 0.50
C TRP A 67 1.93 10.57 0.25
N LEU A 68 2.68 10.50 -0.85
CA LEU A 68 3.69 11.51 -1.18
C LEU A 68 3.07 12.91 -1.29
N ILE A 69 1.95 13.04 -2.01
CA ILE A 69 1.24 14.32 -2.14
C ILE A 69 0.76 14.80 -0.77
N GLY A 70 0.13 13.94 0.03
CA GLY A 70 -0.40 14.29 1.35
C GLY A 70 0.70 14.73 2.33
N PHE A 71 1.79 13.97 2.44
CA PHE A 71 2.89 14.29 3.36
C PHE A 71 3.66 15.54 2.93
N ILE A 72 3.94 15.71 1.62
CA ILE A 72 4.59 16.91 1.10
C ILE A 72 3.68 18.14 1.26
N ALA A 73 2.37 17.99 1.07
CA ALA A 73 1.43 19.07 1.30
C ALA A 73 1.41 19.51 2.77
N MET A 74 1.41 18.55 3.71
CA MET A 74 1.48 18.87 5.15
C MET A 74 2.80 19.56 5.52
N GLU A 75 3.92 19.10 4.97
CA GLU A 75 5.24 19.70 5.23
C GLU A 75 5.33 21.14 4.74
N ARG A 76 4.74 21.43 3.56
CA ARG A 76 4.75 22.77 2.96
C ARG A 76 3.65 23.70 3.49
N MET A 77 2.87 23.30 4.46
CA MET A 77 1.85 24.16 5.05
C MET A 77 2.49 25.30 5.83
N ASP A 78 2.15 26.52 5.44
CA ASP A 78 2.58 27.73 6.13
C ASP A 78 1.89 27.88 7.50
N HIS A 79 2.55 28.56 8.44
CA HIS A 79 2.02 28.85 9.77
C HIS A 79 0.69 29.62 9.72
N SER A 80 0.41 30.37 8.66
CA SER A 80 -0.89 31.01 8.41
C SER A 80 -2.06 30.02 8.28
N SER A 81 -1.78 28.74 8.09
CA SER A 81 -2.78 27.67 7.97
C SER A 81 -3.23 27.09 9.31
N PHE A 82 -2.57 27.41 10.42
CA PHE A 82 -2.90 26.88 11.74
C PHE A 82 -4.28 27.29 12.28
N GLY A 83 -4.88 28.33 11.75
CA GLY A 83 -6.25 28.76 12.12
C GLY A 83 -7.35 28.24 11.20
N LYS A 84 -7.03 27.47 10.16
CA LYS A 84 -8.01 26.97 9.21
C LYS A 84 -8.48 25.58 9.62
N PHE A 85 -9.81 25.39 9.61
CA PHE A 85 -10.45 24.13 9.94
C PHE A 85 -11.15 23.57 8.69
N PHE A 86 -11.10 22.25 8.53
CA PHE A 86 -11.84 21.52 7.52
C PHE A 86 -12.52 20.30 8.17
N GLY A 87 -13.84 20.18 8.03
CA GLY A 87 -14.62 19.12 8.67
C GLY A 87 -14.50 19.09 10.21
N GLY A 88 -14.27 20.26 10.85
CA GLY A 88 -14.08 20.37 12.31
C GLY A 88 -12.66 20.04 12.81
N LEU A 89 -11.74 19.71 11.91
CA LEU A 89 -10.34 19.38 12.23
C LEU A 89 -9.39 20.49 11.75
N PRO A 90 -8.29 20.75 12.46
CA PRO A 90 -7.21 21.59 11.94
C PRO A 90 -6.76 21.07 10.56
N LEU A 91 -6.41 21.96 9.64
CA LEU A 91 -6.16 21.62 8.23
C LEU A 91 -5.12 20.50 8.06
N GLY A 92 -4.01 20.52 8.81
CA GLY A 92 -2.99 19.46 8.78
C GLY A 92 -3.54 18.11 9.21
N THR A 93 -4.33 18.08 10.29
CA THR A 93 -5.00 16.87 10.78
C THR A 93 -6.04 16.36 9.78
N ALA A 94 -6.77 17.28 9.13
CA ALA A 94 -7.73 16.94 8.10
C ALA A 94 -7.05 16.28 6.88
N ILE A 95 -5.93 16.82 6.41
CA ILE A 95 -5.14 16.21 5.32
C ILE A 95 -4.65 14.82 5.75
N MET A 96 -4.10 14.69 6.95
CA MET A 96 -3.64 13.40 7.47
C MET A 96 -4.78 12.38 7.50
N MET A 97 -5.95 12.76 8.01
CA MET A 97 -7.10 11.86 8.19
C MET A 97 -7.74 11.50 6.84
N TYR A 98 -8.07 12.51 6.01
CA TYR A 98 -8.84 12.28 4.79
C TYR A 98 -7.95 11.88 3.60
N VAL A 99 -6.77 12.45 3.46
CA VAL A 99 -5.88 12.17 2.32
C VAL A 99 -4.92 11.03 2.64
N ALA A 100 -4.19 11.09 3.76
CA ALA A 100 -3.16 10.10 4.02
C ALA A 100 -3.71 8.76 4.57
N TRP A 101 -4.89 8.74 5.20
CA TRP A 101 -5.50 7.53 5.75
C TRP A 101 -6.72 7.05 4.96
N PHE A 102 -7.74 7.89 4.84
CA PHE A 102 -9.03 7.47 4.30
C PHE A 102 -8.97 7.16 2.80
N LEU A 103 -8.29 8.00 2.03
CA LEU A 103 -8.21 7.82 0.57
C LEU A 103 -7.42 6.55 0.16
N PRO A 104 -6.24 6.24 0.72
CA PRO A 104 -5.56 4.96 0.49
C PRO A 104 -6.37 3.75 0.93
N PHE A 105 -7.09 3.86 2.05
CA PHE A 105 -7.98 2.80 2.51
C PHE A 105 -9.08 2.50 1.47
N LEU A 106 -9.74 3.53 0.94
CA LEU A 106 -10.75 3.37 -0.11
C LEU A 106 -10.14 2.74 -1.37
N VAL A 107 -9.03 3.28 -1.85
CA VAL A 107 -8.35 2.78 -3.06
C VAL A 107 -7.93 1.33 -2.87
N GLY A 108 -7.34 0.99 -1.74
CA GLY A 108 -6.92 -0.37 -1.41
C GLY A 108 -8.11 -1.33 -1.30
N THR A 109 -9.14 -0.96 -0.57
CA THR A 109 -10.33 -1.80 -0.36
C THR A 109 -11.08 -2.03 -1.68
N VAL A 110 -11.29 -0.98 -2.48
CA VAL A 110 -11.98 -1.08 -3.76
C VAL A 110 -11.17 -1.93 -4.75
N ALA A 111 -9.87 -1.69 -4.86
CA ALA A 111 -9.01 -2.47 -5.76
C ALA A 111 -8.95 -3.95 -5.34
N TYR A 112 -8.85 -4.22 -4.03
CA TYR A 112 -8.86 -5.57 -3.48
C TYR A 112 -10.20 -6.28 -3.75
N SER A 113 -11.32 -5.61 -3.50
CA SER A 113 -12.66 -6.17 -3.64
C SER A 113 -13.00 -6.52 -5.10
N ILE A 114 -12.64 -5.65 -6.07
CA ILE A 114 -13.02 -5.85 -7.48
C ILE A 114 -12.28 -7.01 -8.15
N ARG A 115 -11.04 -7.29 -7.74
CA ARG A 115 -10.17 -8.24 -8.46
C ARG A 115 -9.50 -9.28 -7.56
N PHE A 116 -10.04 -9.48 -6.38
CA PHE A 116 -9.48 -10.44 -5.41
C PHE A 116 -9.23 -11.82 -6.04
N GLU A 117 -10.23 -12.38 -6.71
CA GLU A 117 -10.16 -13.71 -7.32
C GLU A 117 -9.13 -13.78 -8.48
N LYS A 118 -9.02 -12.70 -9.27
CA LYS A 118 -8.13 -12.69 -10.45
C LYS A 118 -6.67 -12.38 -10.14
N ASP A 119 -6.42 -11.52 -9.14
CA ASP A 119 -5.08 -11.00 -8.87
C ASP A 119 -4.42 -11.68 -7.65
N TYR A 120 -5.22 -12.22 -6.71
CA TYR A 120 -4.72 -12.78 -5.44
C TYR A 120 -4.89 -14.30 -5.31
N ILE A 121 -5.91 -14.89 -5.93
CA ILE A 121 -6.11 -16.35 -5.95
C ILE A 121 -5.92 -16.82 -7.40
N THR A 122 -4.92 -17.66 -7.63
CA THR A 122 -4.70 -18.29 -8.94
C THR A 122 -5.12 -19.77 -8.87
N MET A 123 -5.43 -20.37 -10.02
CA MET A 123 -5.70 -21.83 -10.08
C MET A 123 -4.55 -22.65 -9.51
N GLU A 124 -3.32 -22.17 -9.64
CA GLU A 124 -2.13 -22.80 -9.07
C GLU A 124 -2.15 -22.75 -7.54
N ASP A 125 -2.60 -21.63 -6.94
CA ASP A 125 -2.77 -21.50 -5.47
C ASP A 125 -3.87 -22.45 -4.97
N LEU A 126 -4.96 -22.63 -5.74
CA LEU A 126 -6.05 -23.58 -5.42
C LEU A 126 -5.60 -25.03 -5.51
N GLU A 127 -4.79 -25.38 -6.52
CA GLU A 127 -4.22 -26.73 -6.64
C GLU A 127 -3.26 -27.04 -5.50
N GLU A 128 -2.43 -26.07 -5.10
CA GLU A 128 -1.51 -26.21 -3.97
C GLU A 128 -2.29 -26.38 -2.66
N PHE A 129 -3.35 -25.60 -2.47
CA PHE A 129 -4.25 -25.73 -1.33
C PHE A 129 -4.97 -27.08 -1.32
N SER A 130 -5.52 -27.52 -2.45
CA SER A 130 -6.16 -28.83 -2.62
C SER A 130 -5.22 -29.98 -2.23
N LYS A 131 -3.96 -29.93 -2.68
CA LYS A 131 -2.95 -30.94 -2.34
C LYS A 131 -2.55 -30.89 -0.86
N ALA A 132 -2.52 -29.71 -0.25
CA ALA A 132 -2.13 -29.55 1.15
C ALA A 132 -3.23 -29.95 2.14
N THR A 133 -4.52 -29.82 1.75
CA THR A 133 -5.68 -30.03 2.62
C THR A 133 -6.48 -31.29 2.29
N ASP A 134 -6.10 -32.01 1.23
CA ASP A 134 -6.83 -33.21 0.71
C ASP A 134 -8.30 -32.93 0.32
N VAL A 135 -8.62 -31.64 0.06
CA VAL A 135 -9.93 -31.17 -0.42
C VAL A 135 -9.96 -31.25 -1.94
N LYS A 136 -11.01 -31.84 -2.52
CA LYS A 136 -11.12 -31.96 -3.97
C LYS A 136 -11.30 -30.62 -4.64
N MET A 137 -10.63 -30.42 -5.79
CA MET A 137 -10.75 -29.19 -6.59
C MET A 137 -12.20 -28.91 -7.03
N GLU A 138 -12.99 -29.97 -7.25
CA GLU A 138 -14.41 -29.85 -7.62
C GLU A 138 -15.22 -29.15 -6.54
N ASP A 139 -14.99 -29.47 -5.26
CA ASP A 139 -15.67 -28.87 -4.12
C ASP A 139 -15.29 -27.37 -3.97
N LEU A 140 -14.05 -26.99 -4.30
CA LEU A 140 -13.58 -25.60 -4.26
C LEU A 140 -14.20 -24.75 -5.39
N ILE A 141 -14.37 -25.33 -6.58
CA ILE A 141 -14.97 -24.65 -7.74
C ILE A 141 -16.49 -24.54 -7.60
N GLU A 142 -17.15 -25.50 -6.98
CA GLU A 142 -18.59 -25.48 -6.75
C GLU A 142 -18.99 -24.36 -5.78
N ILE A 143 -18.18 -24.08 -4.76
CA ILE A 143 -18.36 -22.95 -3.83
C ILE A 143 -18.29 -21.61 -4.57
N GLU A 144 -17.46 -21.48 -5.59
CA GLU A 144 -17.31 -20.29 -6.41
C GLU A 144 -18.56 -20.04 -7.27
N ASN A 145 -19.12 -21.08 -7.87
CA ASN A 145 -20.31 -21.00 -8.73
C ASN A 145 -21.61 -20.71 -7.97
N VAL A 146 -21.68 -21.01 -6.68
CA VAL A 146 -22.87 -20.72 -5.82
C VAL A 146 -22.91 -19.28 -5.35
N LYS A 147 -21.80 -18.52 -5.44
CA LYS A 147 -21.70 -17.11 -5.01
C LYS A 147 -21.81 -16.08 -6.14
N GLY A 148 -21.90 -16.49 -7.38
CA GLY A 148 -22.14 -15.63 -8.55
C GLY A 148 -23.62 -15.62 -8.90
#